data_74a2b64da84772deee0f1545321c850c
#
_entry.id   74a2b64da84772deee0f1545321c850c
#
_cell.length_a   1.000
_cell.length_b   1.000
_cell.length_c   1.000
_cell.angle_alpha   90.00
_cell.angle_beta   90.00
_cell.angle_gamma   90.00
#
_symmetry.space_group_name_H-M   'P 1'
#
loop_
_entity.id
_entity.type
_entity.pdbx_description
1 polymer ?
#
loop_
_entity_poly.entity_id
_entity_poly.type
_entity_poly.pdbx_seq_one_letter_code
_entity_poly.pdbx_strand_id
1 'polypeptide(L)'
;MLFEWDDNKQASNLEKHGIDFEDIVELWKRPMFDPLSSRQVGTELRHLALGNLVGEKPTGGIIVAVVYTMRNGNHRIISARKARSSEQAAYRAAFE
;
A
#
# COMPACT_ATOMS: atom_id res chain seq x y z
N MET A 1 -14.51 6.85 -0.53
CA MET A 1 -13.11 6.80 -1.03
C MET A 1 -13.06 5.88 -2.23
N LEU A 2 -12.59 6.38 -3.36
CA LEU A 2 -12.51 5.62 -4.58
C LEU A 2 -11.06 5.26 -4.91
N PHE A 3 -10.88 4.09 -5.50
CA PHE A 3 -9.58 3.54 -5.87
C PHE A 3 -9.57 3.24 -7.37
N GLU A 4 -8.41 3.40 -7.96
CA GLU A 4 -8.19 3.06 -9.36
C GLU A 4 -6.77 2.51 -9.54
N TRP A 5 -6.50 1.88 -10.66
CA TRP A 5 -5.18 1.40 -11.03
C TRP A 5 -5.14 1.00 -12.50
N ASP A 6 -3.95 0.79 -13.00
CA ASP A 6 -3.70 0.22 -14.32
C ASP A 6 -3.74 -1.31 -14.22
N ASP A 7 -4.54 -1.97 -15.06
CA ASP A 7 -4.68 -3.44 -15.01
C ASP A 7 -3.37 -4.17 -15.29
N ASN A 8 -2.51 -3.63 -16.14
CA ASN A 8 -1.20 -4.22 -16.40
C ASN A 8 -0.30 -4.14 -15.19
N LYS A 9 -0.36 -3.05 -14.45
CA LYS A 9 0.39 -2.89 -13.19
C LYS A 9 -0.13 -3.84 -12.12
N GLN A 10 -1.43 -4.05 -12.04
CA GLN A 10 -2.03 -5.02 -11.11
C GLN A 10 -1.50 -6.43 -11.39
N ALA A 11 -1.54 -6.86 -12.64
CA ALA A 11 -1.06 -8.18 -13.04
C ALA A 11 0.44 -8.33 -12.77
N SER A 12 1.24 -7.34 -13.14
CA SER A 12 2.68 -7.35 -12.92
C SER A 12 3.04 -7.36 -11.44
N ASN A 13 2.32 -6.60 -10.63
CA ASN A 13 2.54 -6.55 -9.18
C ASN A 13 2.21 -7.88 -8.53
N LEU A 14 1.11 -8.50 -8.94
CA LEU A 14 0.71 -9.82 -8.43
C LEU A 14 1.78 -10.87 -8.75
N GLU A 15 2.31 -10.85 -9.96
CA GLU A 15 3.38 -11.77 -10.38
C GLU A 15 4.67 -11.54 -9.58
N LYS A 16 5.10 -10.29 -9.41
CA LYS A 16 6.36 -9.95 -8.75
C LYS A 16 6.31 -10.11 -7.23
N HIS A 17 5.20 -9.73 -6.61
CA HIS A 17 5.10 -9.56 -5.16
C HIS A 17 4.04 -10.45 -4.51
N GLY A 18 3.20 -11.11 -5.30
CA GLY A 18 2.13 -11.95 -4.78
C GLY A 18 1.01 -11.15 -4.09
N ILE A 19 0.90 -9.86 -4.36
CA ILE A 19 -0.07 -8.97 -3.74
C ILE A 19 -0.99 -8.40 -4.82
N ASP A 20 -2.29 -8.59 -4.63
CA ASP A 20 -3.33 -8.08 -5.52
C ASP A 20 -3.78 -6.69 -5.06
N PHE A 21 -3.92 -5.75 -5.98
CA PHE A 21 -4.40 -4.40 -5.66
C PHE A 21 -5.81 -4.40 -5.07
N GLU A 22 -6.64 -5.36 -5.42
CA GLU A 22 -7.98 -5.49 -4.82
C GLU A 22 -7.93 -5.72 -3.31
N ASP A 23 -6.93 -6.48 -2.85
CA ASP A 23 -6.72 -6.70 -1.41
C ASP A 23 -6.17 -5.44 -0.73
N ILE A 24 -5.39 -4.64 -1.45
CA ILE A 24 -4.80 -3.41 -0.93
C ILE A 24 -5.87 -2.38 -0.56
N VAL A 25 -6.97 -2.31 -1.29
CA VAL A 25 -8.09 -1.40 -0.99
C VAL A 25 -8.59 -1.59 0.44
N GLU A 26 -8.56 -2.81 0.95
CA GLU A 26 -9.03 -3.13 2.30
C GLU A 26 -8.17 -2.52 3.41
N LEU A 27 -6.93 -2.16 3.10
CA LEU A 27 -6.03 -1.56 4.09
C LEU A 27 -6.57 -0.25 4.65
N TRP A 28 -7.26 0.55 3.83
CA TRP A 28 -7.79 1.84 4.26
C TRP A 28 -8.96 1.73 5.23
N LYS A 29 -9.48 0.54 5.44
CA LYS A 29 -10.51 0.27 6.47
C LYS A 29 -9.92 0.05 7.87
N ARG A 30 -8.59 0.05 7.99
CA ARG A 30 -7.85 -0.21 9.23
C ARG A 30 -6.84 0.90 9.46
N PRO A 31 -6.26 0.98 10.66
CA PRO A 31 -5.18 1.95 10.92
C PRO A 31 -4.01 1.74 9.96
N MET A 32 -3.60 2.82 9.31
CA MET A 32 -2.47 2.84 8.39
C MET A 32 -1.53 3.96 8.76
N PHE A 33 -0.25 3.77 8.43
CA PHE A 33 0.71 4.87 8.42
C PHE A 33 0.67 5.51 7.03
N ASP A 34 -0.15 6.54 6.87
CA ASP A 34 -0.46 7.10 5.55
C ASP A 34 -0.40 8.64 5.55
N PRO A 35 0.62 9.23 4.91
CA PRO A 35 1.78 8.57 4.34
C PRO A 35 2.94 8.42 5.34
N LEU A 36 3.78 7.44 5.13
CA LEU A 36 5.09 7.38 5.78
C LEU A 36 6.02 8.41 5.15
N SER A 37 5.99 8.52 3.84
CA SER A 37 6.79 9.47 3.07
C SER A 37 6.11 9.81 1.75
N SER A 38 6.55 10.91 1.13
CA SER A 38 6.04 11.34 -0.17
C SER A 38 7.20 11.81 -1.03
N ARG A 39 7.10 11.58 -2.35
CA ARG A 39 8.14 11.93 -3.30
C ARG A 39 7.53 12.46 -4.60
N GLN A 40 8.10 13.55 -5.10
CA GLN A 40 7.70 14.11 -6.39
C GLN A 40 8.37 13.30 -7.52
N VAL A 41 7.57 12.85 -8.47
CA VAL A 41 8.04 12.14 -9.67
C VAL A 41 7.40 12.84 -10.88
N GLY A 42 8.17 13.65 -11.58
CA GLY A 42 7.62 14.50 -12.63
C GLY A 42 6.61 15.50 -12.05
N THR A 43 5.39 15.51 -12.57
CA THR A 43 4.29 16.35 -12.09
C THR A 43 3.43 15.64 -11.03
N GLU A 44 3.78 14.41 -10.68
CA GLU A 44 2.99 13.55 -9.82
C GLU A 44 3.62 13.42 -8.43
N LEU A 45 2.82 13.61 -7.38
CA LEU A 45 3.25 13.37 -6.01
C LEU A 45 2.85 11.95 -5.61
N ARG A 46 3.85 11.12 -5.35
CA ARG A 46 3.66 9.73 -4.94
C ARG A 46 3.83 9.59 -3.44
N HIS A 47 2.90 8.87 -2.82
CA HIS A 47 2.88 8.60 -1.39
C HIS A 47 3.24 7.14 -1.14
N LEU A 48 4.03 6.90 -0.10
CA LEU A 48 4.31 5.57 0.42
C LEU A 48 3.54 5.41 1.73
N ALA A 49 2.64 4.46 1.79
CA ALA A 49 1.86 4.16 2.97
C ALA A 49 2.14 2.73 3.45
N LEU A 50 1.98 2.51 4.75
CA LEU A 50 2.16 1.19 5.36
C LEU A 50 0.83 0.73 5.96
N GLY A 51 0.47 -0.52 5.69
CA GLY A 51 -0.73 -1.11 6.24
C GLY A 51 -0.53 -2.59 6.57
N ASN A 52 -1.43 -3.14 7.36
CA ASN A 52 -1.40 -4.55 7.74
C ASN A 52 -2.39 -5.31 6.88
N LEU A 53 -1.88 -6.12 5.96
CA LEU A 53 -2.69 -7.00 5.13
C LEU A 53 -2.94 -8.28 5.93
N VAL A 54 -4.15 -8.43 6.43
CA VAL A 54 -4.54 -9.64 7.18
C VAL A 54 -4.89 -10.73 6.18
N GLY A 55 -4.10 -11.82 6.20
CA GLY A 55 -4.40 -13.00 5.41
C GLY A 55 -5.56 -13.81 5.98
N GLU A 56 -5.76 -15.01 5.47
CA GLU A 56 -6.82 -15.91 5.92
C GLU A 56 -6.65 -16.38 7.37
N LYS A 57 -5.45 -16.25 7.94
CA LYS A 57 -5.18 -16.63 9.32
C LYS A 57 -5.42 -15.45 10.26
N PRO A 58 -6.08 -15.67 11.41
CA PRO A 58 -6.36 -14.58 12.36
C PRO A 58 -5.13 -14.01 13.05
N THR A 59 -3.98 -14.66 12.99
CA THR A 59 -2.74 -14.18 13.57
C THR A 59 -1.70 -13.91 12.49
N GLY A 60 -0.98 -12.80 12.62
CA GLY A 60 0.15 -12.50 11.76
C GLY A 60 -0.23 -11.87 10.43
N GLY A 61 -0.67 -10.65 10.46
CA GLY A 61 -0.80 -9.86 9.24
C GLY A 61 0.58 -9.59 8.64
N ILE A 62 0.58 -9.31 7.34
CA ILE A 62 1.78 -8.90 6.61
C ILE A 62 1.76 -7.39 6.49
N ILE A 63 2.82 -6.72 6.94
CA ILE A 63 2.95 -5.29 6.72
C ILE A 63 3.37 -5.09 5.27
N VAL A 64 2.59 -4.29 4.55
CA VAL A 64 2.84 -3.98 3.15
C VAL A 64 3.09 -2.49 2.96
N ALA A 65 3.92 -2.18 1.99
CA ALA A 65 4.20 -0.82 1.56
C ALA A 65 3.48 -0.58 0.23
N VAL A 66 2.61 0.42 0.22
CA VAL A 66 1.79 0.77 -0.94
C VAL A 66 2.24 2.13 -1.46
N VAL A 67 2.53 2.19 -2.75
CA VAL A 67 2.77 3.45 -3.44
C VAL A 67 1.50 3.84 -4.17
N TYR A 68 1.00 5.03 -3.92
CA TYR A 68 -0.17 5.56 -4.61
C TYR A 68 -0.01 7.05 -4.88
N THR A 69 -0.84 7.56 -5.76
CA THR A 69 -0.98 9.00 -6.01
C THR A 69 -2.45 9.36 -6.01
N MET A 70 -2.74 10.65 -5.79
CA MET A 70 -4.12 11.13 -5.90
C MET A 70 -4.37 11.63 -7.31
N ARG A 71 -5.47 11.17 -7.90
CA ARG A 71 -5.88 11.58 -9.25
C ARG A 71 -7.38 11.84 -9.26
N ASN A 72 -7.78 13.07 -9.48
CA ASN A 72 -9.19 13.47 -9.49
C ASN A 72 -9.93 13.08 -8.19
N GLY A 73 -9.26 13.17 -7.05
CA GLY A 73 -9.81 12.78 -5.77
C GLY A 73 -9.78 11.27 -5.48
N ASN A 74 -9.30 10.45 -6.42
CA ASN A 74 -9.22 9.01 -6.25
C ASN A 74 -7.80 8.59 -5.86
N HIS A 75 -7.70 7.54 -5.05
CA HIS A 75 -6.42 6.89 -4.77
C HIS A 75 -6.05 6.01 -5.96
N ARG A 76 -5.00 6.38 -6.67
CA ARG A 76 -4.48 5.55 -7.77
C ARG A 76 -3.31 4.72 -7.28
N ILE A 77 -3.53 3.42 -7.13
CA ILE A 77 -2.51 2.48 -6.66
C ILE A 77 -1.50 2.22 -7.77
N ILE A 78 -0.22 2.33 -7.43
CA ILE A 78 0.88 2.16 -8.37
C ILE A 78 1.62 0.85 -8.13
N SER A 79 1.92 0.54 -6.88
CA SER A 79 2.59 -0.71 -6.52
C SER A 79 2.34 -1.08 -5.06
N ALA A 80 2.50 -2.35 -4.74
CA ALA A 80 2.40 -2.85 -3.38
C ALA A 80 3.39 -4.00 -3.21
N ARG A 81 4.14 -3.97 -2.13
CA ARG A 81 5.16 -4.97 -1.80
C ARG A 81 5.19 -5.21 -0.29
N LYS A 82 5.83 -6.28 0.12
CA LYS A 82 6.10 -6.47 1.55
C LYS A 82 6.98 -5.32 2.06
N ALA A 83 6.67 -4.85 3.25
CA ALA A 83 7.45 -3.81 3.90
C ALA A 83 8.86 -4.32 4.24
N ARG A 84 9.85 -3.43 4.11
CA ARG A 84 11.21 -3.68 4.54
C ARG A 84 11.29 -3.64 6.06
N SER A 85 12.37 -4.16 6.65
CA SER A 85 12.52 -4.21 8.11
C SER A 85 12.36 -2.85 8.78
N SER A 86 12.93 -1.80 8.20
CA SER A 86 12.81 -0.44 8.73
C SER A 86 11.39 0.09 8.65
N GLU A 87 10.66 -0.25 7.60
CA GLU A 87 9.26 0.13 7.41
C GLU A 87 8.36 -0.62 8.41
N GLN A 88 8.60 -1.91 8.61
CA GLN A 88 7.89 -2.70 9.62
C GLN A 88 8.09 -2.12 11.01
N ALA A 89 9.32 -1.73 11.34
CA ALA A 89 9.64 -1.11 12.63
C ALA A 89 8.88 0.21 12.79
N ALA A 90 8.82 1.04 11.75
CA ALA A 90 8.08 2.29 11.78
C ALA A 90 6.57 2.06 12.00
N TYR A 91 5.99 1.07 11.33
CA TYR A 91 4.58 0.72 11.50
C TYR A 91 4.30 0.27 12.92
N ARG A 92 5.12 -0.63 13.47
CA ARG A 92 4.96 -1.13 14.84
C ARG A 92 5.11 -0.03 15.87
N ALA A 93 6.08 0.86 15.69
CA ALA A 93 6.25 2.00 16.57
C ALA A 93 5.04 2.92 16.61
N ALA A 94 4.31 3.02 15.50
CA ALA A 94 3.11 3.86 15.41
C ALA A 94 1.86 3.19 15.99
N PHE A 95 1.74 1.86 15.92
CA PHE A 95 0.48 1.15 16.20
C PHE A 95 0.58 0.00 17.23
N GLU A 96 1.76 -0.30 17.71
CA GLU A 96 1.94 -1.37 18.69
C GLU A 96 2.58 -0.92 20.01
#